data_2579fd267fd6a37fd19fbc7c63861342
#
_entry.id   2579fd267fd6a37fd19fbc7c63861342
#
_cell.length_a   1.000
_cell.length_b   1.000
_cell.length_c   1.000
_cell.angle_alpha   90.00
_cell.angle_beta   90.00
_cell.angle_gamma   90.00
#
_symmetry.space_group_name_H-M   'P 1'
#
loop_
_entity.id
_entity.type
_entity.pdbx_description
1 polymer ?
#
loop_
_entity_poly.entity_id
_entity_poly.type
_entity_poly.pdbx_seq_one_letter_code
_entity_poly.pdbx_strand_id
1 'polypeptide(L)'
;RSITASIRKNGGWFKQDGFNGLDSIPDVQAETDLVSEEEVKVYGDYLCKNGFFGPNSWYVNGHLNDQYAKELKEFTTIDCPVLFIQATYDSVLTSNFNTHNRLVCTNLTEAEIESGHWMAREKPEETNKTILDWLESI
;
A
#
# COMPACT_ATOMS: atom_id res chain seq x y z
N ARG A 1 -9.27 7.87 14.37
CA ARG A 1 -8.17 8.60 13.69
C ARG A 1 -7.12 7.57 13.33
N SER A 2 -6.86 7.39 12.03
CA SER A 2 -5.98 6.32 11.54
C SER A 2 -4.50 6.54 11.95
N ILE A 3 -3.73 5.46 11.98
CA ILE A 3 -2.26 5.51 12.12
C ILE A 3 -1.67 6.54 11.14
N THR A 4 -2.20 6.62 9.94
CA THR A 4 -1.88 7.62 8.92
C THR A 4 -2.04 9.07 9.40
N ALA A 5 -3.05 9.37 10.20
CA ALA A 5 -3.24 10.74 10.74
C ALA A 5 -2.18 11.08 11.80
N SER A 6 -1.76 10.12 12.61
CA SER A 6 -0.67 10.28 13.58
C SER A 6 0.68 10.45 12.89
N ILE A 7 0.95 9.68 11.85
CA ILE A 7 2.16 9.77 11.02
C ILE A 7 2.26 11.14 10.35
N ARG A 8 1.16 11.66 9.78
CA ARG A 8 1.13 13.01 9.18
C ARG A 8 1.43 14.11 10.19
N LYS A 9 0.89 13.98 11.40
CA LYS A 9 1.06 14.99 12.45
C LYS A 9 2.50 15.08 12.97
N ASN A 10 3.24 13.99 12.89
CA ASN A 10 4.62 13.86 13.41
C ASN A 10 5.71 13.87 12.32
N GLY A 11 5.37 14.26 11.06
CA GLY A 11 6.37 14.42 10.00
C GLY A 11 6.77 13.14 9.26
N GLY A 12 5.98 12.05 9.42
CA GLY A 12 6.20 10.79 8.73
C GLY A 12 7.20 9.86 9.40
N TRP A 13 7.17 8.58 8.95
CA TRP A 13 8.08 7.52 9.44
C TRP A 13 9.50 7.68 8.89
N PHE A 14 9.60 8.33 7.74
CA PHE A 14 10.86 8.56 7.06
C PHE A 14 11.22 10.03 7.21
N LYS A 15 12.14 10.33 8.13
CA LYS A 15 12.86 11.61 8.13
C LYS A 15 13.94 11.55 7.06
N GLN A 16 14.45 12.73 6.65
CA GLN A 16 15.54 12.83 5.67
C GLN A 16 16.79 12.00 6.03
N ASP A 17 16.93 11.64 7.29
CA ASP A 17 18.07 10.89 7.85
C ASP A 17 17.83 9.36 7.89
N GLY A 18 16.73 8.88 7.31
CA GLY A 18 16.36 7.46 7.31
C GLY A 18 15.48 7.03 8.49
N PHE A 19 15.22 5.73 8.58
CA PHE A 19 14.41 5.13 9.65
C PHE A 19 15.20 5.09 10.96
N ASN A 20 14.73 5.80 11.98
CA ASN A 20 15.41 5.91 13.28
C ASN A 20 15.25 4.66 14.19
N GLY A 21 14.79 3.54 13.65
CA GLY A 21 14.58 2.30 14.37
C GLY A 21 13.28 2.23 15.18
N LEU A 22 13.06 1.09 15.82
CA LEU A 22 11.85 0.81 16.60
C LEU A 22 11.67 1.76 17.78
N ASP A 23 12.77 2.25 18.37
CA ASP A 23 12.76 3.18 19.50
C ASP A 23 12.17 4.55 19.16
N SER A 24 12.07 4.88 17.87
CA SER A 24 11.47 6.13 17.39
C SER A 24 9.97 6.05 17.17
N ILE A 25 9.39 4.85 17.25
CA ILE A 25 7.94 4.66 17.14
C ILE A 25 7.33 5.12 18.46
N PRO A 26 6.48 6.16 18.46
CA PRO A 26 5.84 6.59 19.69
C PRO A 26 4.96 5.46 20.22
N ASP A 27 5.04 5.20 21.53
CA ASP A 27 4.11 4.33 22.24
C ASP A 27 2.74 5.01 22.28
N VAL A 28 2.01 4.90 21.20
CA VAL A 28 0.64 5.41 21.08
C VAL A 28 -0.30 4.23 21.24
N GLN A 29 -1.22 4.32 22.20
CA GLN A 29 -2.35 3.41 22.23
C GLN A 29 -3.06 3.47 20.88
N ALA A 30 -3.33 2.29 20.32
CA ALA A 30 -4.05 2.18 19.06
C ALA A 30 -5.48 2.75 19.22
N GLU A 31 -5.67 4.02 18.88
CA GLU A 31 -6.99 4.66 18.77
C GLU A 31 -7.64 4.30 17.42
N THR A 32 -7.52 3.05 16.99
CA THR A 32 -7.98 2.68 15.66
C THR A 32 -8.78 1.39 15.71
N ASP A 33 -9.96 1.42 15.13
CA ASP A 33 -10.79 0.25 14.85
C ASP A 33 -10.27 -0.56 13.65
N LEU A 34 -9.10 -0.17 13.12
CA LEU A 34 -8.55 -0.78 11.91
C LEU A 34 -8.12 -2.23 12.15
N VAL A 35 -7.59 -2.52 13.34
CA VAL A 35 -7.13 -3.87 13.71
C VAL A 35 -7.60 -4.17 15.13
N SER A 36 -8.29 -5.29 15.31
CA SER A 36 -8.74 -5.76 16.63
C SER A 36 -7.57 -6.34 17.44
N GLU A 37 -7.73 -6.42 18.77
CA GLU A 37 -6.74 -7.06 19.64
C GLU A 37 -6.51 -8.53 19.27
N GLU A 38 -7.54 -9.24 18.85
CA GLU A 38 -7.44 -10.62 18.38
C GLU A 38 -6.58 -10.73 17.12
N GLU A 39 -6.77 -9.84 16.16
CA GLU A 39 -5.96 -9.78 14.95
C GLU A 39 -4.51 -9.44 15.26
N VAL A 40 -4.25 -8.48 16.15
CA VAL A 40 -2.88 -8.17 16.62
C VAL A 40 -2.21 -9.40 17.22
N LYS A 41 -2.96 -10.17 18.04
CA LYS A 41 -2.45 -11.41 18.60
C LYS A 41 -2.13 -12.45 17.53
N VAL A 42 -2.98 -12.63 16.53
CA VAL A 42 -2.74 -13.56 15.41
C VAL A 42 -1.47 -13.18 14.65
N TYR A 43 -1.29 -11.90 14.31
CA TYR A 43 -0.07 -11.41 13.67
C TYR A 43 1.16 -11.64 14.55
N GLY A 44 1.07 -11.31 15.84
CA GLY A 44 2.14 -11.50 16.80
C GLY A 44 2.57 -12.97 16.92
N ASP A 45 1.63 -13.87 17.13
CA ASP A 45 1.90 -15.31 17.26
C ASP A 45 2.53 -15.87 15.97
N TYR A 46 2.04 -15.45 14.80
CA TYR A 46 2.56 -15.90 13.52
C TYR A 46 3.99 -15.41 13.27
N LEU A 47 4.26 -14.14 13.51
CA LEU A 47 5.59 -13.54 13.31
C LEU A 47 6.60 -14.03 14.35
N CYS A 48 6.18 -14.22 15.60
CA CYS A 48 7.04 -14.84 16.64
C CYS A 48 7.44 -16.28 16.28
N LYS A 49 6.52 -17.05 15.69
CA LYS A 49 6.78 -18.43 15.27
C LYS A 49 7.67 -18.53 14.04
N ASN A 50 7.43 -17.70 13.02
CA ASN A 50 8.04 -17.82 11.70
C ASN A 50 9.16 -16.81 11.45
N GLY A 51 9.31 -15.82 12.30
CA GLY A 51 10.26 -14.72 12.16
C GLY A 51 9.89 -13.73 11.04
N PHE A 52 10.73 -12.72 10.89
CA PHE A 52 10.52 -11.60 9.93
C PHE A 52 11.31 -11.75 8.63
N PHE A 53 12.13 -12.81 8.50
CA PHE A 53 12.97 -12.96 7.31
C PHE A 53 12.16 -13.03 6.02
N GLY A 54 11.14 -13.89 5.98
CA GLY A 54 10.29 -14.04 4.79
C GLY A 54 9.60 -12.74 4.39
N PRO A 55 8.81 -12.11 5.27
CA PRO A 55 8.18 -10.81 4.99
C PRO A 55 9.14 -9.71 4.57
N ASN A 56 10.30 -9.61 5.23
CA ASN A 56 11.29 -8.57 4.92
C ASN A 56 12.07 -8.84 3.64
N SER A 57 12.16 -10.09 3.18
CA SER A 57 12.84 -10.45 1.93
C SER A 57 12.22 -9.76 0.72
N TRP A 58 10.93 -9.43 0.76
CA TRP A 58 10.28 -8.63 -0.27
C TRP A 58 10.99 -7.30 -0.52
N TYR A 59 11.40 -6.62 0.53
CA TYR A 59 12.02 -5.29 0.46
C TYR A 59 13.51 -5.32 0.09
N VAL A 60 14.21 -6.45 0.26
CA VAL A 60 15.65 -6.55 -0.05
C VAL A 60 15.92 -7.09 -1.44
N ASN A 61 14.91 -7.50 -2.18
CA ASN A 61 15.04 -8.06 -3.52
C ASN A 61 15.13 -7.01 -4.65
N GLY A 62 15.17 -5.73 -4.33
CA GLY A 62 15.16 -4.64 -5.32
C GLY A 62 16.21 -4.84 -6.43
N HIS A 63 17.45 -5.18 -6.08
CA HIS A 63 18.52 -5.40 -7.06
C HIS A 63 18.27 -6.58 -8.01
N LEU A 64 17.63 -7.66 -7.52
CA LEU A 64 17.27 -8.81 -8.37
C LEU A 64 16.09 -8.46 -9.29
N ASN A 65 15.12 -7.71 -8.78
CA ASN A 65 14.02 -7.20 -9.58
C ASN A 65 14.50 -6.25 -10.69
N ASP A 66 15.48 -5.39 -10.39
CA ASP A 66 16.08 -4.50 -11.38
C ASP A 66 16.86 -5.27 -12.46
N GLN A 67 17.57 -6.34 -12.08
CA GLN A 67 18.23 -7.22 -13.05
C GLN A 67 17.21 -7.88 -13.96
N TYR A 68 16.17 -8.48 -13.38
CA TYR A 68 15.11 -9.13 -14.14
C TYR A 68 14.41 -8.15 -15.09
N ALA A 69 14.10 -6.93 -14.62
CA ALA A 69 13.47 -5.91 -15.44
C ALA A 69 14.33 -5.52 -16.65
N LYS A 70 15.68 -5.47 -16.51
CA LYS A 70 16.61 -5.20 -17.61
C LYS A 70 16.67 -6.33 -18.65
N GLU A 71 16.40 -7.57 -18.24
CA GLU A 71 16.37 -8.74 -19.13
C GLU A 71 15.05 -8.84 -19.90
N LEU A 72 13.97 -8.20 -19.41
CA LEU A 72 12.70 -8.12 -20.10
C LEU A 72 12.85 -7.25 -21.35
N LYS A 73 12.32 -7.71 -22.47
CA LYS A 73 12.18 -6.86 -23.67
C LYS A 73 11.28 -5.68 -23.32
N GLU A 74 11.53 -4.54 -23.96
CA GLU A 74 10.74 -3.33 -23.75
C GLU A 74 9.24 -3.64 -23.73
N PHE A 75 8.66 -3.39 -22.57
CA PHE A 75 7.23 -3.49 -22.36
C PHE A 75 6.64 -2.12 -22.67
N THR A 76 5.85 -2.05 -23.73
CA THR A 76 5.39 -0.76 -24.23
C THR A 76 4.02 -0.36 -23.70
N THR A 77 3.08 -1.32 -23.65
CA THR A 77 1.69 -1.04 -23.24
C THR A 77 1.05 -2.20 -22.49
N ILE A 78 0.05 -1.88 -21.66
CA ILE A 78 -0.89 -2.81 -21.05
C ILE A 78 -2.22 -2.63 -21.76
N ASP A 79 -2.64 -3.62 -22.55
CA ASP A 79 -3.82 -3.52 -23.41
C ASP A 79 -5.09 -4.13 -22.77
N CYS A 80 -4.93 -4.92 -21.70
CA CYS A 80 -6.09 -5.38 -20.93
C CYS A 80 -6.70 -4.23 -20.13
N PRO A 81 -8.01 -4.30 -19.78
CA PRO A 81 -8.62 -3.35 -18.87
C PRO A 81 -7.89 -3.28 -17.53
N VAL A 82 -7.64 -2.09 -17.04
CA VAL A 82 -6.97 -1.82 -15.75
C VAL A 82 -7.83 -0.88 -14.92
N LEU A 83 -8.09 -1.24 -13.68
CA LEU A 83 -8.66 -0.34 -12.68
C LEU A 83 -7.55 0.13 -11.73
N PHE A 84 -7.37 1.44 -11.61
CA PHE A 84 -6.54 2.06 -10.59
C PHE A 84 -7.43 2.79 -9.59
N ILE A 85 -7.34 2.42 -8.31
CA ILE A 85 -8.08 3.09 -7.22
C ILE A 85 -7.08 3.86 -6.37
N GLN A 86 -7.23 5.17 -6.33
CA GLN A 86 -6.41 6.07 -5.51
C GLN A 86 -7.01 6.21 -4.11
N ALA A 87 -6.21 5.93 -3.08
CA ALA A 87 -6.54 6.32 -1.72
C ALA A 87 -6.12 7.79 -1.51
N THR A 88 -7.09 8.69 -1.26
CA THR A 88 -6.84 10.15 -1.29
C THR A 88 -5.92 10.65 -0.18
N TYR A 89 -5.84 9.90 0.94
CA TYR A 89 -4.99 10.23 2.09
C TYR A 89 -3.76 9.32 2.21
N ASP A 90 -3.44 8.58 1.15
CA ASP A 90 -2.23 7.75 1.15
C ASP A 90 -0.98 8.63 1.12
N SER A 91 -0.18 8.52 2.17
CA SER A 91 1.08 9.26 2.30
C SER A 91 2.29 8.47 1.80
N VAL A 92 2.11 7.19 1.47
CA VAL A 92 3.14 6.29 0.95
C VAL A 92 3.09 6.26 -0.58
N LEU A 93 1.91 5.98 -1.14
CA LEU A 93 1.66 5.95 -2.58
C LEU A 93 0.80 7.17 -2.96
N THR A 94 1.46 8.28 -3.20
CA THR A 94 0.78 9.53 -3.57
C THR A 94 0.23 9.47 -5.00
N SER A 95 -0.67 10.39 -5.35
CA SER A 95 -1.28 10.49 -6.69
C SER A 95 -0.27 10.52 -7.86
N ASN A 96 0.97 10.92 -7.60
CA ASN A 96 2.03 10.92 -8.61
C ASN A 96 2.38 9.52 -9.15
N PHE A 97 2.14 8.45 -8.37
CA PHE A 97 2.37 7.09 -8.83
C PHE A 97 1.47 6.69 -10.00
N ASN A 98 0.31 7.30 -10.15
CA ASN A 98 -0.58 7.01 -11.26
C ASN A 98 -0.15 7.62 -12.61
N THR A 99 0.78 8.57 -12.61
CA THR A 99 1.25 9.23 -13.83
C THR A 99 1.81 8.21 -14.83
N HIS A 100 2.54 7.20 -14.33
CA HIS A 100 3.10 6.17 -15.19
C HIS A 100 2.04 5.22 -15.76
N ASN A 101 1.01 4.89 -14.98
CA ASN A 101 -0.08 4.04 -15.45
C ASN A 101 -0.79 4.66 -16.66
N ARG A 102 -1.02 5.96 -16.64
CA ARG A 102 -1.62 6.70 -17.77
C ARG A 102 -0.80 6.66 -19.06
N LEU A 103 0.51 6.42 -18.95
CA LEU A 103 1.39 6.31 -20.11
C LEU A 103 1.42 4.91 -20.70
N VAL A 104 1.21 3.88 -19.90
CA VAL A 104 1.39 2.48 -20.31
C VAL A 104 0.09 1.71 -20.48
N CYS A 105 -0.99 2.10 -19.79
CA CYS A 105 -2.29 1.43 -19.90
C CYS A 105 -3.14 2.06 -21.01
N THR A 106 -3.51 1.26 -22.01
CA THR A 106 -4.37 1.73 -23.12
C THR A 106 -5.86 1.79 -22.73
N ASN A 107 -6.28 1.04 -21.71
CA ASN A 107 -7.64 0.99 -21.20
C ASN A 107 -7.64 1.11 -19.67
N LEU A 108 -7.43 2.34 -19.18
CA LEU A 108 -7.33 2.66 -17.75
C LEU A 108 -8.61 3.30 -17.24
N THR A 109 -9.21 2.68 -16.23
CA THR A 109 -10.26 3.29 -15.39
C THR A 109 -9.64 3.77 -14.08
N GLU A 110 -9.98 4.98 -13.67
CA GLU A 110 -9.48 5.59 -12.43
C GLU A 110 -10.64 5.85 -11.49
N ALA A 111 -10.44 5.53 -10.21
CA ALA A 111 -11.38 5.83 -9.13
C ALA A 111 -10.62 6.35 -7.91
N GLU A 112 -11.33 7.05 -7.02
CA GLU A 112 -10.78 7.58 -5.77
C GLU A 112 -11.64 7.14 -4.59
N ILE A 113 -10.99 6.78 -3.48
CA ILE A 113 -11.65 6.46 -2.21
C ILE A 113 -11.01 7.29 -1.10
N GLU A 114 -11.84 7.90 -0.27
CA GLU A 114 -11.40 8.69 0.89
C GLU A 114 -10.89 7.77 2.01
N SER A 115 -9.66 7.29 1.85
CA SER A 115 -9.00 6.38 2.78
C SER A 115 -7.49 6.66 2.89
N GLY A 116 -6.85 6.04 3.87
CA GLY A 116 -5.40 5.96 3.94
C GLY A 116 -4.84 4.80 3.13
N HIS A 117 -3.60 4.41 3.45
CA HIS A 117 -2.85 3.38 2.74
C HIS A 117 -3.53 2.00 2.73
N TRP A 118 -4.25 1.66 3.78
CA TRP A 118 -4.93 0.37 3.93
C TRP A 118 -6.39 0.42 3.45
N MET A 119 -6.59 0.95 2.26
CA MET A 119 -7.91 1.25 1.67
C MET A 119 -8.91 0.09 1.79
N ALA A 120 -8.54 -1.10 1.38
CA ALA A 120 -9.41 -2.28 1.43
C ALA A 120 -9.81 -2.67 2.87
N ARG A 121 -9.03 -2.25 3.86
CA ARG A 121 -9.31 -2.47 5.28
C ARG A 121 -10.12 -1.32 5.89
N GLU A 122 -9.81 -0.09 5.49
CA GLU A 122 -10.45 1.13 6.00
C GLU A 122 -11.85 1.34 5.41
N LYS A 123 -12.04 0.93 4.16
CA LYS A 123 -13.24 1.12 3.35
C LYS A 123 -13.61 -0.12 2.54
N PRO A 124 -13.86 -1.27 3.21
CA PRO A 124 -14.06 -2.54 2.50
C PRO A 124 -15.28 -2.52 1.57
N GLU A 125 -16.40 -1.96 2.01
CA GLU A 125 -17.64 -1.92 1.22
C GLU A 125 -17.48 -1.05 -0.04
N GLU A 126 -16.92 0.13 0.12
CA GLU A 126 -16.68 1.07 -0.98
C GLU A 126 -15.66 0.52 -1.97
N THR A 127 -14.57 -0.09 -1.47
CA THR A 127 -13.56 -0.75 -2.30
C THR A 127 -14.15 -1.89 -3.11
N ASN A 128 -14.90 -2.78 -2.45
CA ASN A 128 -15.53 -3.91 -3.12
C ASN A 128 -16.55 -3.45 -4.15
N LYS A 129 -17.38 -2.46 -3.82
CA LYS A 129 -18.35 -1.90 -4.76
C LYS A 129 -17.66 -1.33 -5.99
N THR A 130 -16.62 -0.54 -5.82
CA THR A 130 -15.87 0.06 -6.92
C THR A 130 -15.29 -1.00 -7.85
N ILE A 131 -14.74 -2.09 -7.30
CA ILE A 131 -14.20 -3.21 -8.08
C ILE A 131 -15.32 -3.93 -8.84
N LEU A 132 -16.44 -4.21 -8.17
CA LEU A 132 -17.57 -4.92 -8.80
C LEU A 132 -18.22 -4.09 -9.91
N ASP A 133 -18.48 -2.81 -9.66
CA ASP A 133 -19.05 -1.90 -10.67
C ASP A 133 -18.13 -1.84 -11.92
N TRP A 134 -16.81 -1.81 -11.72
CA TRP A 134 -15.86 -1.82 -12.81
C TRP A 134 -15.88 -3.16 -13.58
N LEU A 135 -15.88 -4.30 -12.87
CA LEU A 135 -15.94 -5.63 -13.50
C LEU A 135 -17.20 -5.82 -14.33
N GLU A 136 -18.34 -5.24 -13.92
CA GLU A 136 -19.58 -5.28 -14.67
C GLU A 136 -19.57 -4.36 -15.92
N SER A 137 -18.63 -3.42 -15.97
CA SER A 137 -18.52 -2.45 -17.08
C SER A 137 -17.63 -2.90 -18.22
N ILE A 138 -16.84 -3.95 -18.03
CA ILE A 138 -15.91 -4.53 -19.03
C ILE A 138 -16.43 -5.87 -19.55
#